data_65e1f86a0325fc25abe2704ffb51a614
#
_entry.id   65e1f86a0325fc25abe2704ffb51a614
#
_cell.length_a   1.000
_cell.length_b   1.000
_cell.length_c   1.000
_cell.angle_alpha   90.00
_cell.angle_beta   90.00
_cell.angle_gamma   90.00
#
_symmetry.space_group_name_H-M   'P 1'
#
loop_
_entity.id
_entity.type
_entity.pdbx_description
1 polymer ?
#
loop_
_entity_poly.entity_id
_entity_poly.type
_entity_poly.pdbx_seq_one_letter_code
_entity_poly.pdbx_strand_id
1 'polypeptide(L)'
;MNAVSPSFSDYLMKAEAKLSGALGGTCRIAVYHEMNRDILRVIAEIEDERFRSELRYSERELTIRSKKRGFTCFIVYIVEKPVAFVFGFDDSEKGAYFSDSAATLIERKGIASILTALETLYCQETGYTSEKMITEDLDESGRRLVEYWARFGFYVTRRTPKIGVEMRLEITSAVVKGLLDKYLPG
;
A
#
# COMPACT_ATOMS: atom_id res chain seq x y z
N MET A 1 -27.42 18.22 12.86
CA MET A 1 -26.94 16.82 12.98
C MET A 1 -25.52 16.81 12.49
N ASN A 2 -24.54 16.61 13.37
CA ASN A 2 -23.15 16.43 12.93
C ASN A 2 -23.06 15.04 12.30
N ALA A 3 -22.81 15.00 10.99
CA ALA A 3 -22.50 13.74 10.33
C ALA A 3 -21.23 13.14 11.00
N VAL A 4 -21.34 11.94 11.54
CA VAL A 4 -20.18 11.22 12.05
C VAL A 4 -19.26 10.98 10.86
N SER A 5 -17.99 11.38 10.97
CA SER A 5 -17.01 11.12 9.92
C SER A 5 -16.87 9.60 9.73
N PRO A 6 -16.84 9.10 8.48
CA PRO A 6 -16.64 7.67 8.22
C PRO A 6 -15.33 7.16 8.86
N SER A 7 -15.38 5.99 9.46
CA SER A 7 -14.24 5.31 10.07
C SER A 7 -13.39 4.59 9.00
N PHE A 8 -12.19 4.13 9.38
CA PHE A 8 -11.38 3.25 8.54
C PHE A 8 -12.15 2.01 8.06
N SER A 9 -12.96 1.41 8.95
CA SER A 9 -13.81 0.26 8.62
C SER A 9 -14.83 0.58 7.52
N ASP A 10 -15.43 1.78 7.54
CA ASP A 10 -16.39 2.20 6.52
C ASP A 10 -15.71 2.34 5.14
N TYR A 11 -14.49 2.89 5.12
CA TYR A 11 -13.71 3.00 3.88
C TYR A 11 -13.21 1.64 3.38
N LEU A 12 -12.88 0.73 4.29
CA LEU A 12 -12.51 -0.65 3.93
C LEU A 12 -13.67 -1.34 3.22
N MET A 13 -14.88 -1.28 3.77
CA MET A 13 -16.09 -1.83 3.15
C MET A 13 -16.40 -1.19 1.79
N LYS A 14 -16.24 0.13 1.65
CA LYS A 14 -16.38 0.83 0.36
C LYS A 14 -15.36 0.34 -0.66
N ALA A 15 -14.10 0.15 -0.25
CA ALA A 15 -13.04 -0.36 -1.10
C ALA A 15 -13.35 -1.77 -1.61
N GLU A 16 -13.78 -2.66 -0.72
CA GLU A 16 -14.19 -4.02 -1.06
C GLU A 16 -15.36 -4.04 -2.05
N ALA A 17 -16.39 -3.24 -1.82
CA ALA A 17 -17.55 -3.11 -2.72
C ALA A 17 -17.13 -2.59 -4.10
N LYS A 18 -16.28 -1.55 -4.14
CA LYS A 18 -15.77 -0.98 -5.39
C LYS A 18 -14.94 -1.97 -6.18
N LEU A 19 -14.03 -2.69 -5.52
CA LEU A 19 -13.19 -3.71 -6.15
C LEU A 19 -14.03 -4.89 -6.61
N SER A 20 -15.03 -5.33 -5.83
CA SER A 20 -15.95 -6.39 -6.22
C SER A 20 -16.68 -6.06 -7.53
N GLY A 21 -17.16 -4.83 -7.68
CA GLY A 21 -17.78 -4.35 -8.92
C GLY A 21 -16.79 -4.29 -10.10
N ALA A 22 -15.54 -3.82 -9.87
CA ALA A 22 -14.54 -3.67 -10.92
C ALA A 22 -13.95 -5.00 -11.40
N LEU A 23 -13.95 -6.04 -10.57
CA LEU A 23 -13.27 -7.30 -10.79
C LEU A 23 -14.25 -8.47 -11.07
N GLY A 24 -15.56 -8.24 -10.90
CA GLY A 24 -16.60 -9.23 -11.19
C GLY A 24 -16.65 -10.41 -10.21
N GLY A 25 -16.17 -10.24 -8.99
CA GLY A 25 -16.19 -11.25 -7.94
C GLY A 25 -16.10 -10.62 -6.55
N THR A 26 -16.52 -11.34 -5.51
CA THR A 26 -16.44 -10.86 -4.13
C THR A 26 -14.99 -10.56 -3.75
N CYS A 27 -14.71 -9.31 -3.43
CA CYS A 27 -13.41 -8.86 -2.93
C CYS A 27 -13.44 -8.69 -1.42
N ARG A 28 -12.33 -9.07 -0.78
CA ARG A 28 -12.05 -8.83 0.63
C ARG A 28 -10.66 -8.22 0.78
N ILE A 29 -10.52 -7.24 1.67
CA ILE A 29 -9.25 -6.65 2.03
C ILE A 29 -8.96 -7.02 3.48
N ALA A 30 -7.99 -7.90 3.70
CA ALA A 30 -7.55 -8.27 5.03
C ALA A 30 -6.40 -7.38 5.50
N VAL A 31 -6.44 -6.96 6.76
CA VAL A 31 -5.39 -6.18 7.41
C VAL A 31 -4.71 -7.04 8.46
N TYR A 32 -3.39 -7.13 8.38
CA TYR A 32 -2.57 -7.95 9.28
C TYR A 32 -1.51 -7.07 9.95
N HIS A 33 -1.30 -7.28 11.22
CA HIS A 33 -0.26 -6.59 12.00
C HIS A 33 0.93 -7.50 12.35
N GLU A 34 0.90 -8.72 11.84
CA GLU A 34 1.98 -9.71 11.90
C GLU A 34 1.86 -10.66 10.71
N MET A 35 2.94 -11.29 10.30
CA MET A 35 2.92 -12.32 9.26
C MET A 35 3.12 -13.70 9.87
N ASN A 36 2.14 -14.57 9.68
CA ASN A 36 2.32 -16.01 9.83
C ASN A 36 2.89 -16.62 8.53
N ARG A 37 3.16 -17.92 8.52
CA ARG A 37 3.72 -18.61 7.35
C ARG A 37 2.85 -18.50 6.10
N ASP A 38 1.53 -18.52 6.26
CA ASP A 38 0.61 -18.47 5.13
C ASP A 38 0.62 -17.09 4.48
N ILE A 39 0.67 -16.01 5.27
CA ILE A 39 0.79 -14.63 4.78
C ILE A 39 2.15 -14.42 4.11
N LEU A 40 3.24 -14.93 4.69
CA LEU A 40 4.58 -14.87 4.07
C LEU A 40 4.57 -15.53 2.69
N ARG A 41 3.95 -16.71 2.57
CA ARG A 41 3.83 -17.42 1.29
C ARG A 41 3.03 -16.63 0.27
N VAL A 42 1.88 -16.06 0.68
CA VAL A 42 1.05 -15.22 -0.20
C VAL A 42 1.84 -14.04 -0.77
N ILE A 43 2.61 -13.35 0.07
CA ILE A 43 3.43 -12.22 -0.40
C ILE A 43 4.51 -12.71 -1.36
N ALA A 44 5.25 -13.77 -1.00
CA ALA A 44 6.30 -14.33 -1.84
C ALA A 44 5.76 -14.79 -3.21
N GLU A 45 4.60 -15.44 -3.26
CA GLU A 45 3.95 -15.86 -4.52
C GLU A 45 3.59 -14.67 -5.40
N ILE A 46 3.08 -13.56 -4.83
CA ILE A 46 2.77 -12.35 -5.60
C ILE A 46 4.07 -11.65 -6.06
N GLU A 47 5.09 -11.59 -5.21
CA GLU A 47 6.40 -11.04 -5.60
C GLU A 47 7.04 -11.85 -6.72
N ASP A 48 6.96 -13.17 -6.67
CA ASP A 48 7.50 -14.07 -7.70
C ASP A 48 6.89 -13.83 -9.07
N GLU A 49 5.60 -13.47 -9.13
CA GLU A 49 4.92 -13.16 -10.40
C GLU A 49 5.16 -11.72 -10.88
N ARG A 50 5.52 -10.77 -9.97
CA ARG A 50 5.53 -9.34 -10.28
C ARG A 50 6.88 -8.68 -10.25
N PHE A 51 7.81 -9.18 -9.46
CA PHE A 51 9.12 -8.58 -9.29
C PHE A 51 10.23 -9.44 -9.91
N ARG A 52 11.21 -8.79 -10.52
CA ARG A 52 12.45 -9.45 -10.87
C ARG A 52 13.17 -9.93 -9.59
N SER A 53 14.01 -10.94 -9.72
CA SER A 53 14.60 -11.67 -8.58
C SER A 53 15.32 -10.77 -7.57
N GLU A 54 15.95 -9.68 -8.03
CA GLU A 54 16.71 -8.73 -7.20
C GLU A 54 15.83 -7.88 -6.28
N LEU A 55 14.54 -7.76 -6.58
CA LEU A 55 13.57 -6.97 -5.82
C LEU A 55 12.72 -7.83 -4.89
N ARG A 56 12.83 -9.15 -4.96
CA ARG A 56 12.04 -10.09 -4.14
C ARG A 56 12.68 -10.26 -2.79
N TYR A 57 11.84 -10.31 -1.77
CA TYR A 57 12.30 -10.63 -0.43
C TYR A 57 12.35 -12.14 -0.21
N SER A 58 13.42 -12.61 0.42
CA SER A 58 13.47 -13.97 0.98
C SER A 58 12.49 -14.08 2.17
N GLU A 59 12.07 -15.31 2.49
CA GLU A 59 11.24 -15.59 3.67
C GLU A 59 11.85 -15.02 4.97
N ARG A 60 13.19 -15.09 5.09
CA ARG A 60 13.91 -14.48 6.23
C ARG A 60 13.76 -12.98 6.28
N GLU A 61 13.87 -12.29 5.15
CA GLU A 61 13.72 -10.84 5.08
C GLU A 61 12.28 -10.41 5.37
N LEU A 62 11.28 -11.08 4.83
CA LEU A 62 9.87 -10.85 5.15
C LEU A 62 9.60 -11.07 6.64
N THR A 63 10.18 -12.15 7.24
CA THR A 63 10.06 -12.42 8.67
C THR A 63 10.68 -11.30 9.53
N ILE A 64 11.82 -10.74 9.12
CA ILE A 64 12.43 -9.61 9.82
C ILE A 64 11.55 -8.36 9.73
N ARG A 65 10.97 -8.08 8.55
CA ARG A 65 10.10 -6.94 8.32
C ARG A 65 8.81 -7.01 9.14
N SER A 66 8.21 -8.20 9.19
CA SER A 66 6.97 -8.41 9.96
C SER A 66 7.10 -8.19 11.47
N LYS A 67 8.34 -8.22 11.99
CA LYS A 67 8.65 -7.96 13.40
C LYS A 67 8.98 -6.49 13.69
N LYS A 68 9.03 -5.65 12.68
CA LYS A 68 9.25 -4.22 12.89
C LYS A 68 8.03 -3.58 13.57
N ARG A 69 8.29 -2.60 14.41
CA ARG A 69 7.22 -1.86 15.09
C ARG A 69 6.32 -1.19 14.05
N GLY A 70 5.03 -1.12 14.32
CA GLY A 70 4.05 -0.53 13.42
C GLY A 70 3.80 -1.33 12.14
N PHE A 71 4.30 -2.57 12.05
CA PHE A 71 4.07 -3.40 10.88
C PHE A 71 2.58 -3.54 10.57
N THR A 72 2.22 -3.28 9.32
CA THR A 72 0.86 -3.45 8.81
C THR A 72 0.92 -3.91 7.36
N CYS A 73 0.10 -4.91 7.03
CA CYS A 73 -0.01 -5.47 5.70
C CYS A 73 -1.48 -5.56 5.29
N PHE A 74 -1.79 -5.05 4.10
CA PHE A 74 -3.10 -5.17 3.46
C PHE A 74 -2.99 -6.20 2.34
N ILE A 75 -3.90 -7.17 2.30
CA ILE A 75 -3.96 -8.15 1.20
C ILE A 75 -5.36 -8.13 0.61
N VAL A 76 -5.43 -7.98 -0.71
CA VAL A 76 -6.69 -8.06 -1.48
C VAL A 76 -6.89 -9.49 -1.95
N TYR A 77 -8.06 -10.05 -1.63
CA TYR A 77 -8.52 -11.34 -2.10
C TYR A 77 -9.72 -11.19 -3.03
N ILE A 78 -9.75 -11.97 -4.10
CA ILE A 78 -10.91 -12.15 -4.98
C ILE A 78 -11.33 -13.61 -4.88
N VAL A 79 -12.54 -13.88 -4.36
CA VAL A 79 -13.04 -15.26 -4.16
C VAL A 79 -11.94 -16.12 -3.52
N GLU A 80 -11.39 -15.65 -2.37
CA GLU A 80 -10.32 -16.28 -1.58
C GLU A 80 -8.93 -16.35 -2.24
N LYS A 81 -8.78 -15.95 -3.50
CA LYS A 81 -7.47 -15.88 -4.17
C LYS A 81 -6.79 -14.54 -3.88
N PRO A 82 -5.58 -14.51 -3.28
CA PRO A 82 -4.84 -13.26 -3.08
C PRO A 82 -4.36 -12.72 -4.42
N VAL A 83 -4.52 -11.41 -4.64
CA VAL A 83 -4.20 -10.76 -5.91
C VAL A 83 -3.37 -9.48 -5.78
N ALA A 84 -3.24 -8.95 -4.58
CA ALA A 84 -2.42 -7.76 -4.33
C ALA A 84 -2.09 -7.66 -2.85
N PHE A 85 -1.01 -6.96 -2.55
CA PHE A 85 -0.66 -6.55 -1.19
C PHE A 85 0.00 -5.17 -1.18
N VAL A 86 0.02 -4.56 -0.01
CA VAL A 86 0.93 -3.49 0.40
C VAL A 86 1.28 -3.71 1.86
N PHE A 87 2.53 -3.50 2.24
CA PHE A 87 2.94 -3.50 3.63
C PHE A 87 4.00 -2.45 3.95
N GLY A 88 4.02 -2.05 5.20
CA GLY A 88 5.01 -1.13 5.73
C GLY A 88 5.10 -1.22 7.25
N PHE A 89 5.86 -0.32 7.85
CA PHE A 89 6.18 -0.29 9.27
C PHE A 89 6.71 1.10 9.69
N ASP A 90 6.97 1.29 10.99
CA ASP A 90 7.60 2.51 11.49
C ASP A 90 8.93 2.78 10.77
N ASP A 91 9.09 3.99 10.24
CA ASP A 91 10.38 4.47 9.77
C ASP A 91 11.30 4.82 10.97
N SER A 92 12.59 4.95 10.71
CA SER A 92 13.56 5.43 11.70
C SER A 92 13.30 6.89 12.12
N GLU A 93 12.67 7.68 11.27
CA GLU A 93 12.20 9.03 11.59
C GLU A 93 10.91 8.95 12.39
N LYS A 94 10.89 9.61 13.55
CA LYS A 94 9.72 9.62 14.44
C LYS A 94 8.48 10.20 13.74
N GLY A 95 7.38 9.47 13.79
CA GLY A 95 6.11 9.88 13.20
C GLY A 95 6.03 9.65 11.68
N ALA A 96 7.03 9.01 11.09
CA ALA A 96 7.01 8.57 9.71
C ALA A 96 6.69 7.07 9.60
N TYR A 97 5.88 6.70 8.61
CA TYR A 97 5.63 5.33 8.19
C TYR A 97 6.41 5.04 6.92
N PHE A 98 7.01 3.87 6.80
CA PHE A 98 7.72 3.41 5.62
C PHE A 98 6.90 2.35 4.89
N SER A 99 6.30 2.71 3.77
CA SER A 99 5.64 1.79 2.84
C SER A 99 6.74 1.07 2.05
N ASP A 100 6.97 -0.20 2.39
CA ASP A 100 8.17 -0.96 1.99
C ASP A 100 7.97 -1.73 0.69
N SER A 101 6.85 -2.43 0.53
CA SER A 101 6.57 -3.22 -0.68
C SER A 101 5.08 -3.23 -1.02
N ALA A 102 4.77 -3.15 -2.31
CA ALA A 102 3.42 -3.24 -2.84
C ALA A 102 3.41 -3.88 -4.23
N ALA A 103 2.52 -4.84 -4.44
CA ALA A 103 2.33 -5.46 -5.74
C ALA A 103 0.87 -5.81 -6.03
N THR A 104 0.52 -5.88 -7.30
CA THR A 104 -0.78 -6.38 -7.77
C THR A 104 -0.63 -7.27 -8.99
N LEU A 105 -1.33 -8.42 -9.00
CA LEU A 105 -1.39 -9.33 -10.13
C LEU A 105 -2.36 -8.83 -11.22
N ILE A 106 -3.28 -7.93 -10.85
CA ILE A 106 -4.31 -7.41 -11.76
C ILE A 106 -4.10 -5.91 -11.95
N GLU A 107 -3.74 -5.55 -13.17
CA GLU A 107 -3.46 -4.16 -13.53
C GLU A 107 -4.70 -3.39 -13.99
N ARG A 108 -4.62 -2.05 -13.92
CA ARG A 108 -5.62 -1.11 -14.47
C ARG A 108 -7.04 -1.25 -13.90
N LYS A 109 -7.18 -1.88 -12.75
CA LYS A 109 -8.45 -2.03 -12.01
C LYS A 109 -8.54 -1.16 -10.76
N GLY A 110 -7.54 -0.31 -10.52
CA GLY A 110 -7.53 0.62 -9.39
C GLY A 110 -7.10 0.02 -8.05
N ILE A 111 -6.69 -1.27 -8.00
CA ILE A 111 -6.32 -1.96 -6.76
C ILE A 111 -5.21 -1.20 -6.03
N ALA A 112 -4.08 -0.92 -6.70
CA ALA A 112 -2.96 -0.22 -6.09
C ALA A 112 -3.36 1.18 -5.58
N SER A 113 -4.19 1.91 -6.35
CA SER A 113 -4.66 3.25 -5.94
C SER A 113 -5.55 3.20 -4.70
N ILE A 114 -6.41 2.18 -4.60
CA ILE A 114 -7.28 1.98 -3.44
C ILE A 114 -6.44 1.58 -2.21
N LEU A 115 -5.46 0.67 -2.39
CA LEU A 115 -4.56 0.27 -1.30
C LEU A 115 -3.74 1.45 -0.78
N THR A 116 -3.19 2.29 -1.67
CA THR A 116 -2.46 3.50 -1.26
C THR A 116 -3.37 4.45 -0.47
N ALA A 117 -4.61 4.69 -0.91
CA ALA A 117 -5.53 5.55 -0.18
C ALA A 117 -5.89 4.98 1.20
N LEU A 118 -6.08 3.66 1.32
CA LEU A 118 -6.35 2.99 2.61
C LEU A 118 -5.12 3.00 3.53
N GLU A 119 -3.92 2.76 3.00
CA GLU A 119 -2.67 2.81 3.77
C GLU A 119 -2.45 4.22 4.32
N THR A 120 -2.62 5.26 3.49
CA THR A 120 -2.49 6.66 3.95
C THR A 120 -3.56 7.04 4.98
N LEU A 121 -4.81 6.56 4.84
CA LEU A 121 -5.85 6.73 5.87
C LEU A 121 -5.47 6.03 7.17
N TYR A 122 -5.00 4.78 7.09
CA TYR A 122 -4.51 4.04 8.26
C TYR A 122 -3.38 4.80 8.96
N CYS A 123 -2.42 5.31 8.20
CA CYS A 123 -1.34 6.13 8.74
C CYS A 123 -1.85 7.36 9.48
N GLN A 124 -2.86 8.06 8.94
CA GLN A 124 -3.48 9.21 9.63
C GLN A 124 -4.15 8.80 10.94
N GLU A 125 -4.97 7.75 10.91
CA GLU A 125 -5.71 7.30 12.11
C GLU A 125 -4.80 6.77 13.22
N THR A 126 -3.64 6.22 12.84
CA THR A 126 -2.64 5.72 13.80
C THR A 126 -1.63 6.79 14.25
N GLY A 127 -1.75 8.03 13.71
CA GLY A 127 -0.99 9.18 14.18
C GLY A 127 0.34 9.43 13.47
N TYR A 128 0.58 8.78 12.33
CA TYR A 128 1.73 9.14 11.48
C TYR A 128 1.49 10.50 10.82
N THR A 129 2.56 11.26 10.67
CA THR A 129 2.55 12.59 10.05
C THR A 129 3.11 12.60 8.64
N SER A 130 3.80 11.53 8.27
CA SER A 130 4.31 11.34 6.91
C SER A 130 4.42 9.86 6.55
N GLU A 131 4.36 9.60 5.26
CA GLU A 131 4.60 8.31 4.65
C GLU A 131 5.81 8.42 3.72
N LYS A 132 6.69 7.43 3.74
CA LYS A 132 7.89 7.35 2.92
C LYS A 132 7.91 6.07 2.13
N MET A 133 8.56 6.10 0.99
CA MET A 133 8.84 4.91 0.20
C MET A 133 10.14 5.08 -0.59
N ILE A 134 10.64 3.95 -1.09
CA ILE A 134 11.69 3.92 -2.11
C ILE A 134 11.10 3.28 -3.36
N THR A 135 11.31 3.90 -4.50
CA THR A 135 10.85 3.40 -5.80
C THR A 135 11.96 3.52 -6.85
N GLU A 136 11.77 2.88 -7.98
CA GLU A 136 12.58 3.11 -9.18
C GLU A 136 12.00 4.26 -10.00
N ASP A 137 12.76 4.82 -10.92
CA ASP A 137 12.23 5.82 -11.87
C ASP A 137 11.25 5.17 -12.86
N LEU A 138 11.61 3.97 -13.33
CA LEU A 138 10.85 3.18 -14.28
C LEU A 138 10.70 1.75 -13.78
N ASP A 139 9.55 1.14 -14.01
CA ASP A 139 9.41 -0.30 -13.85
C ASP A 139 9.89 -1.06 -15.11
N GLU A 140 9.84 -2.38 -15.08
CA GLU A 140 10.25 -3.25 -16.20
C GLU A 140 9.47 -3.01 -17.48
N SER A 141 8.25 -2.49 -17.38
CA SER A 141 7.42 -2.13 -18.55
C SER A 141 7.66 -0.71 -19.05
N GLY A 142 8.60 0.04 -18.46
CA GLY A 142 8.90 1.42 -18.78
C GLY A 142 7.91 2.43 -18.20
N ARG A 143 7.06 2.04 -17.24
CA ARG A 143 6.17 2.99 -16.55
C ARG A 143 6.98 3.90 -15.64
N ARG A 144 6.66 5.19 -15.66
CA ARG A 144 7.25 6.20 -14.80
C ARG A 144 6.70 6.12 -13.40
N LEU A 145 7.38 5.40 -12.50
CA LEU A 145 6.91 5.15 -11.14
C LEU A 145 6.88 6.42 -10.30
N VAL A 146 7.86 7.30 -10.43
CA VAL A 146 7.88 8.59 -9.73
C VAL A 146 6.64 9.44 -10.10
N GLU A 147 6.27 9.50 -11.38
CA GLU A 147 5.07 10.23 -11.82
C GLU A 147 3.79 9.53 -11.34
N TYR A 148 3.80 8.20 -11.27
CA TYR A 148 2.69 7.43 -10.73
C TYR A 148 2.45 7.80 -9.26
N TRP A 149 3.47 7.76 -8.42
CA TRP A 149 3.39 8.08 -7.00
C TRP A 149 3.08 9.57 -6.74
N ALA A 150 3.57 10.46 -7.59
CA ALA A 150 3.25 11.90 -7.50
C ALA A 150 1.73 12.19 -7.61
N ARG A 151 0.93 11.32 -8.24
CA ARG A 151 -0.53 11.44 -8.33
C ARG A 151 -1.24 11.28 -6.99
N PHE A 152 -0.57 10.68 -6.00
CA PHE A 152 -1.04 10.53 -4.63
C PHE A 152 -0.53 11.64 -3.71
N GLY A 153 0.33 12.52 -4.22
CA GLY A 153 0.94 13.61 -3.47
C GLY A 153 2.36 13.33 -2.97
N PHE A 154 2.92 12.15 -3.28
CA PHE A 154 4.32 11.89 -2.99
C PHE A 154 5.24 12.79 -3.80
N TYR A 155 6.29 13.29 -3.18
CA TYR A 155 7.34 14.08 -3.82
C TYR A 155 8.71 13.49 -3.56
N VAL A 156 9.63 13.70 -4.49
CA VAL A 156 11.00 13.19 -4.40
C VAL A 156 11.77 13.96 -3.33
N THR A 157 12.35 13.24 -2.37
CA THR A 157 13.26 13.81 -1.36
C THR A 157 14.71 13.54 -1.69
N ARG A 158 15.02 12.39 -2.31
CA ARG A 158 16.39 12.02 -2.64
C ARG A 158 16.42 11.05 -3.83
N ARG A 159 17.51 11.11 -4.60
CA ARG A 159 17.84 10.13 -5.64
C ARG A 159 19.21 9.53 -5.35
N THR A 160 19.29 8.23 -5.31
CA THR A 160 20.53 7.50 -5.04
C THR A 160 20.68 6.37 -6.07
N PRO A 161 21.74 6.35 -6.88
CA PRO A 161 21.88 5.36 -7.98
C PRO A 161 21.79 3.89 -7.55
N LYS A 162 22.14 3.60 -6.29
CA LYS A 162 22.15 2.23 -5.74
C LYS A 162 20.87 1.88 -4.97
N ILE A 163 20.12 2.86 -4.48
CA ILE A 163 18.97 2.66 -3.59
C ILE A 163 17.66 2.93 -4.35
N GLY A 164 17.68 3.86 -5.29
CA GLY A 164 16.50 4.31 -6.02
C GLY A 164 16.09 5.73 -5.66
N VAL A 165 14.82 6.03 -5.81
CA VAL A 165 14.20 7.33 -5.56
C VAL A 165 13.44 7.28 -4.25
N GLU A 166 13.90 8.03 -3.26
CA GLU A 166 13.18 8.23 -2.01
C GLU A 166 12.06 9.26 -2.23
N MET A 167 10.85 8.89 -1.86
CA MET A 167 9.68 9.75 -1.96
C MET A 167 9.00 9.89 -0.60
N ARG A 168 8.32 11.01 -0.41
CA ARG A 168 7.61 11.33 0.84
C ARG A 168 6.25 11.94 0.54
N LEU A 169 5.28 11.62 1.38
CA LEU A 169 3.95 12.22 1.44
C LEU A 169 3.75 12.81 2.83
N GLU A 170 3.36 14.08 2.93
CA GLU A 170 2.91 14.65 4.21
C GLU A 170 1.44 14.28 4.44
N ILE A 171 1.17 13.60 5.56
CA ILE A 171 -0.17 13.13 5.91
C ILE A 171 -0.92 14.27 6.60
N THR A 172 -1.79 14.90 5.85
CA THR A 172 -2.72 15.92 6.36
C THR A 172 -4.17 15.51 6.08
N SER A 173 -5.11 16.02 6.85
CA SER A 173 -6.54 15.74 6.61
C SER A 173 -6.98 16.11 5.20
N ALA A 174 -6.40 17.15 4.60
CA ALA A 174 -6.70 17.57 3.23
C ALA A 174 -6.18 16.54 2.21
N VAL A 175 -4.97 16.01 2.39
CA VAL A 175 -4.37 14.98 1.52
C VAL A 175 -5.20 13.70 1.60
N VAL A 176 -5.44 13.20 2.81
CA VAL A 176 -6.22 11.97 3.01
C VAL A 176 -7.62 12.11 2.41
N LYS A 177 -8.33 13.22 2.73
CA LYS A 177 -9.65 13.49 2.14
C LYS A 177 -9.59 13.50 0.60
N GLY A 178 -8.61 14.16 0.01
CA GLY A 178 -8.44 14.21 -1.45
C GLY A 178 -8.23 12.82 -2.07
N LEU A 179 -7.46 11.95 -1.42
CA LEU A 179 -7.27 10.56 -1.86
C LEU A 179 -8.56 9.74 -1.76
N LEU A 180 -9.27 9.86 -0.63
CA LEU A 180 -10.53 9.15 -0.42
C LEU A 180 -11.61 9.61 -1.40
N ASP A 181 -11.79 10.92 -1.58
CA ASP A 181 -12.75 11.47 -2.55
C ASP A 181 -12.45 11.01 -3.97
N LYS A 182 -11.18 10.86 -4.33
CA LYS A 182 -10.76 10.45 -5.67
C LYS A 182 -10.88 8.95 -5.91
N TYR A 183 -10.46 8.14 -4.95
CA TYR A 183 -10.34 6.69 -5.14
C TYR A 183 -11.46 5.88 -4.47
N LEU A 184 -12.11 6.44 -3.46
CA LEU A 184 -13.21 5.83 -2.70
C LEU A 184 -14.37 6.83 -2.53
N PRO A 185 -14.88 7.44 -3.61
CA PRO A 185 -15.98 8.40 -3.50
C PRO A 185 -17.18 7.78 -2.78
N GLY A 186 -17.89 8.64 -2.02
CA GLY A 186 -19.06 8.27 -1.22
C GLY A 186 -20.28 7.90 -2.06
#